data_e8f1192ca2ea77d90bed85b03eafd4d2
#
_entry.id   e8f1192ca2ea77d90bed85b03eafd4d2
#
_cell.length_a   1.000
_cell.length_b   1.000
_cell.length_c   1.000
_cell.angle_alpha   90.00
_cell.angle_beta   90.00
_cell.angle_gamma   90.00
#
_symmetry.space_group_name_H-M   'P 1'
#
loop_
_entity.id
_entity.type
_entity.pdbx_description
1 polymer ?
#
loop_
_entity_poly.entity_id
_entity_poly.type
_entity_poly.pdbx_seq_one_letter_code
_entity_poly.pdbx_strand_id
1 'polypeptide(L)'
;MLKNLINRLFPSKNINGESLKESIETVLESSQKGTESISKQERLMLLNILKIDEIRTIDIMIPRADIGAVEVNDSFEKVLEIFIKESHSRVPVYENNLDNIIGMIHIKDLVKYQNEGRKENKFLDIIKREVLEIPPSMPVLDLLLKMQITRLHMGIVIDEYGCTDGLVTIEDVIEEVIGEIEDEHDEKNLPMLIKTSTNTIEASARVEIDELQKITNINFLSNENSDDIDTLGGLIFSIAGRVPQRGEIIKHSSGVTFEINDADPMKIKSVK
;
A
#
# COMPACT_ATOMS: atom_id res chain seq x y z
N MET A 1 -32.68 21.23 10.77
CA MET A 1 -32.43 21.52 9.34
C MET A 1 -31.90 20.30 8.59
N LEU A 2 -30.90 19.59 9.09
CA LEU A 2 -30.31 18.41 8.42
C LEU A 2 -31.31 17.27 8.12
N LYS A 3 -32.23 16.96 9.06
CA LYS A 3 -33.28 15.93 8.87
C LYS A 3 -34.22 16.19 7.70
N ASN A 4 -34.52 17.47 7.41
CA ASN A 4 -35.41 17.84 6.31
C ASN A 4 -34.69 17.79 4.94
N LEU A 5 -33.37 17.92 4.91
CA LEU A 5 -32.55 17.76 3.70
C LEU A 5 -32.46 16.29 3.30
N ILE A 6 -32.23 15.41 4.28
CA ILE A 6 -32.15 13.96 4.08
C ILE A 6 -33.47 13.39 3.56
N ASN A 7 -34.60 13.81 4.13
CA ASN A 7 -35.94 13.37 3.67
C ASN A 7 -36.33 13.90 2.28
N ARG A 8 -35.66 14.93 1.77
CA ARG A 8 -35.94 15.50 0.45
C ARG A 8 -35.11 14.85 -0.65
N LEU A 9 -33.94 14.26 -0.29
CA LEU A 9 -33.07 13.51 -1.19
C LEU A 9 -33.46 12.04 -1.31
N PHE A 10 -34.11 11.48 -0.31
CA PHE A 10 -34.49 10.06 -0.28
C PHE A 10 -35.96 9.90 0.05
N PRO A 11 -36.86 9.85 -0.96
CA PRO A 11 -38.25 9.48 -0.72
C PRO A 11 -38.31 8.03 -0.19
N SER A 12 -38.94 7.85 0.97
CA SER A 12 -39.05 6.63 1.75
C SER A 12 -39.36 5.38 0.92
N LYS A 13 -38.37 4.67 0.48
CA LYS A 13 -38.35 3.23 0.21
C LYS A 13 -37.40 2.59 1.21
N ASN A 14 -37.73 1.41 1.73
CA ASN A 14 -36.82 0.62 2.57
C ASN A 14 -35.43 0.55 1.92
N ILE A 15 -34.51 1.39 2.41
CA ILE A 15 -33.14 1.45 1.92
C ILE A 15 -32.44 0.32 2.65
N ASN A 16 -32.25 -0.83 1.99
CA ASN A 16 -31.29 -1.83 2.42
C ASN A 16 -29.90 -1.17 2.41
N GLY A 17 -29.00 -1.53 3.31
CA GLY A 17 -27.69 -0.88 3.44
C GLY A 17 -26.87 -0.82 2.14
N GLU A 18 -27.01 -1.81 1.26
CA GLU A 18 -26.41 -1.86 -0.09
C GLU A 18 -26.89 -0.70 -0.98
N SER A 19 -28.19 -0.40 -0.98
CA SER A 19 -28.76 0.72 -1.74
C SER A 19 -28.28 2.10 -1.27
N LEU A 20 -27.88 2.23 0.00
CA LEU A 20 -27.32 3.48 0.53
C LEU A 20 -25.87 3.68 0.05
N LYS A 21 -25.04 2.64 0.05
CA LYS A 21 -23.68 2.66 -0.47
C LYS A 21 -23.67 3.06 -1.94
N GLU A 22 -24.42 2.36 -2.79
CA GLU A 22 -24.55 2.67 -4.23
C GLU A 22 -25.01 4.11 -4.48
N SER A 23 -25.92 4.62 -3.64
CA SER A 23 -26.40 6.00 -3.76
C SER A 23 -25.32 7.01 -3.42
N ILE A 24 -24.49 6.75 -2.41
CA ILE A 24 -23.35 7.60 -2.01
C ILE A 24 -22.27 7.55 -3.09
N GLU A 25 -21.94 6.38 -3.62
CA GLU A 25 -20.97 6.21 -4.72
C GLU A 25 -21.41 7.02 -5.94
N THR A 26 -22.67 6.90 -6.36
CA THR A 26 -23.23 7.65 -7.51
C THR A 26 -23.15 9.16 -7.28
N VAL A 27 -23.42 9.65 -6.06
CA VAL A 27 -23.32 11.07 -5.71
C VAL A 27 -21.86 11.52 -5.75
N LEU A 28 -20.95 10.74 -5.22
CA LEU A 28 -19.50 11.02 -5.26
C LEU A 28 -18.96 11.03 -6.69
N GLU A 29 -19.46 10.15 -7.57
CA GLU A 29 -19.11 10.12 -8.99
C GLU A 29 -19.66 11.29 -9.80
N SER A 30 -20.85 11.76 -9.47
CA SER A 30 -21.50 12.85 -10.17
C SER A 30 -21.06 14.26 -9.75
N SER A 31 -20.38 14.42 -8.61
CA SER A 31 -20.01 15.70 -8.00
C SER A 31 -18.92 16.51 -8.75
N GLN A 32 -18.53 16.13 -9.96
CA GLN A 32 -17.53 16.85 -10.78
C GLN A 32 -17.97 18.23 -11.29
N LYS A 33 -19.21 18.68 -11.04
CA LYS A 33 -19.77 19.91 -11.68
C LYS A 33 -20.30 20.98 -10.73
N GLY A 34 -20.00 20.92 -9.42
CA GLY A 34 -20.52 21.90 -8.44
C GLY A 34 -19.44 22.75 -7.79
N THR A 35 -19.80 23.94 -7.33
CA THR A 35 -18.95 24.98 -6.72
C THR A 35 -18.37 24.65 -5.34
N GLU A 36 -18.67 23.49 -4.77
CA GLU A 36 -18.05 22.92 -3.55
C GLU A 36 -17.48 21.55 -3.94
N SER A 37 -16.28 21.55 -4.50
CA SER A 37 -15.64 20.31 -4.95
C SER A 37 -14.90 19.64 -3.80
N ILE A 38 -15.38 18.46 -3.41
CA ILE A 38 -14.59 17.48 -2.66
C ILE A 38 -13.32 17.21 -3.48
N SER A 39 -12.15 17.29 -2.86
CA SER A 39 -10.88 17.01 -3.54
C SER A 39 -10.84 15.56 -4.05
N LYS A 40 -10.02 15.28 -5.06
CA LYS A 40 -9.84 13.91 -5.57
C LYS A 40 -9.46 12.94 -4.44
N GLN A 41 -8.60 13.37 -3.53
CA GLN A 41 -8.11 12.57 -2.41
C GLN A 41 -9.20 12.30 -1.37
N GLU A 42 -9.99 13.32 -0.97
CA GLU A 42 -11.13 13.13 -0.06
C GLU A 42 -12.17 12.16 -0.65
N ARG A 43 -12.41 12.25 -1.95
CA ARG A 43 -13.31 11.35 -2.66
C ARG A 43 -12.80 9.91 -2.63
N LEU A 44 -11.49 9.69 -2.92
CA LEU A 44 -10.88 8.37 -2.87
C LEU A 44 -11.01 7.77 -1.47
N MET A 45 -10.68 8.53 -0.42
CA MET A 45 -10.85 8.07 0.96
C MET A 45 -12.30 7.67 1.27
N LEU A 46 -13.28 8.44 0.82
CA LEU A 46 -14.69 8.11 1.03
C LEU A 46 -15.10 6.81 0.32
N LEU A 47 -14.61 6.59 -0.90
CA LEU A 47 -14.84 5.36 -1.65
C LEU A 47 -14.16 4.15 -0.97
N ASN A 48 -12.93 4.31 -0.49
CA ASN A 48 -12.22 3.26 0.24
C ASN A 48 -12.94 2.89 1.55
N ILE A 49 -13.44 3.88 2.30
CA ILE A 49 -14.24 3.64 3.51
C ILE A 49 -15.53 2.84 3.21
N LEU A 50 -16.18 3.09 2.07
CA LEU A 50 -17.37 2.33 1.69
C LEU A 50 -17.09 0.87 1.34
N LYS A 51 -15.85 0.55 0.94
CA LYS A 51 -15.41 -0.80 0.56
C LYS A 51 -14.69 -1.57 1.66
N ILE A 52 -14.26 -0.89 2.74
CA ILE A 52 -13.39 -1.47 3.78
C ILE A 52 -13.98 -2.70 4.49
N ASP A 53 -15.31 -2.82 4.57
CA ASP A 53 -15.98 -3.96 5.19
C ASP A 53 -15.93 -5.24 4.33
N GLU A 54 -15.58 -5.12 3.06
CA GLU A 54 -15.34 -6.25 2.14
C GLU A 54 -13.93 -6.83 2.27
N ILE A 55 -12.97 -6.03 2.75
CA ILE A 55 -11.56 -6.39 2.85
C ILE A 55 -11.31 -7.22 4.11
N ARG A 56 -10.52 -8.29 3.99
CA ARG A 56 -10.12 -9.18 5.08
C ARG A 56 -8.64 -9.01 5.39
N THR A 57 -8.24 -9.44 6.57
CA THR A 57 -6.83 -9.40 7.01
C THR A 57 -5.89 -10.10 6.02
N ILE A 58 -6.32 -11.22 5.43
CA ILE A 58 -5.54 -11.96 4.42
C ILE A 58 -5.22 -11.14 3.18
N ASP A 59 -6.08 -10.18 2.83
CA ASP A 59 -5.92 -9.36 1.62
C ASP A 59 -4.84 -8.29 1.76
N ILE A 60 -4.52 -7.89 3.01
CA ILE A 60 -3.60 -6.79 3.33
C ILE A 60 -2.36 -7.23 4.10
N MET A 61 -2.30 -8.48 4.58
CA MET A 61 -1.18 -8.95 5.38
C MET A 61 0.11 -9.08 4.56
N ILE A 62 1.23 -8.87 5.22
CA ILE A 62 2.54 -9.28 4.72
C ILE A 62 2.61 -10.79 4.81
N PRO A 63 2.81 -11.53 3.71
CA PRO A 63 2.88 -12.99 3.74
C PRO A 63 4.05 -13.49 4.58
N ARG A 64 3.91 -14.70 5.16
CA ARG A 64 4.94 -15.35 5.99
C ARG A 64 6.35 -15.30 5.40
N ALA A 65 6.47 -15.50 4.09
CA ALA A 65 7.76 -15.54 3.39
C ALA A 65 8.53 -14.20 3.43
N ASP A 66 7.79 -13.09 3.61
CA ASP A 66 8.32 -11.74 3.57
C ASP A 66 8.45 -11.11 4.95
N ILE A 67 8.15 -11.87 6.03
CA ILE A 67 8.27 -11.38 7.41
C ILE A 67 9.74 -11.25 7.81
N GLY A 68 10.21 -10.02 8.01
CA GLY A 68 11.45 -9.73 8.70
C GLY A 68 11.28 -9.92 10.21
N ALA A 69 12.00 -10.88 10.81
CA ALA A 69 11.86 -11.25 12.22
C ALA A 69 13.20 -11.50 12.88
N VAL A 70 13.25 -11.46 14.23
CA VAL A 70 14.44 -11.76 15.04
C VAL A 70 14.19 -12.96 15.95
N GLU A 71 15.20 -13.79 16.16
CA GLU A 71 15.11 -14.88 17.10
C GLU A 71 15.41 -14.38 18.53
N VAL A 72 14.71 -14.92 19.52
CA VAL A 72 14.82 -14.50 20.94
C VAL A 72 16.26 -14.59 21.49
N ASN A 73 17.09 -15.44 20.93
CA ASN A 73 18.49 -15.61 21.32
C ASN A 73 19.49 -14.81 20.45
N ASP A 74 19.01 -14.00 19.51
CA ASP A 74 19.87 -13.17 18.69
C ASP A 74 20.63 -12.13 19.51
N SER A 75 21.87 -11.82 19.09
CA SER A 75 22.68 -10.78 19.73
C SER A 75 22.13 -9.38 19.41
N PHE A 76 22.47 -8.42 20.23
CA PHE A 76 22.06 -7.01 20.03
C PHE A 76 22.50 -6.48 18.66
N GLU A 77 23.72 -6.82 18.24
CA GLU A 77 24.30 -6.40 16.96
C GLU A 77 23.49 -6.94 15.79
N LYS A 78 23.11 -8.24 15.84
CA LYS A 78 22.30 -8.87 14.79
C LYS A 78 20.90 -8.25 14.71
N VAL A 79 20.28 -8.00 15.85
CA VAL A 79 18.96 -7.33 15.89
C VAL A 79 19.04 -5.92 15.32
N LEU A 80 20.07 -5.15 15.68
CA LEU A 80 20.30 -3.82 15.13
C LEU A 80 20.49 -3.83 13.61
N GLU A 81 21.25 -4.81 13.10
CA GLU A 81 21.47 -5.01 11.67
C GLU A 81 20.15 -5.26 10.92
N ILE A 82 19.24 -6.07 11.48
CA ILE A 82 17.92 -6.32 10.91
C ILE A 82 17.08 -5.03 10.88
N PHE A 83 17.07 -4.24 11.96
CA PHE A 83 16.36 -2.97 11.98
C PHE A 83 16.88 -1.97 10.92
N ILE A 84 18.20 -1.93 10.71
CA ILE A 84 18.84 -1.08 9.69
C ILE A 84 18.48 -1.56 8.28
N LYS A 85 18.53 -2.88 8.05
CA LYS A 85 18.27 -3.47 6.74
C LYS A 85 16.82 -3.32 6.32
N GLU A 86 15.89 -3.67 7.22
CA GLU A 86 14.45 -3.66 6.92
C GLU A 86 13.83 -2.27 7.05
N SER A 87 14.51 -1.31 7.72
CA SER A 87 14.02 0.06 7.98
C SER A 87 12.65 0.12 8.68
N HIS A 88 12.26 -0.93 9.42
CA HIS A 88 10.99 -1.01 10.10
C HIS A 88 11.05 -0.42 11.52
N SER A 89 9.96 0.15 12.01
CA SER A 89 9.84 0.63 13.39
C SER A 89 9.60 -0.50 14.40
N ARG A 90 9.03 -1.62 13.94
CA ARG A 90 8.65 -2.79 14.76
C ARG A 90 9.08 -4.06 14.04
N VAL A 91 9.61 -5.01 14.79
CA VAL A 91 10.06 -6.32 14.28
C VAL A 91 9.54 -7.41 15.21
N PRO A 92 8.89 -8.46 14.71
CA PRO A 92 8.44 -9.59 15.51
C PRO A 92 9.62 -10.41 16.06
N VAL A 93 9.43 -10.97 17.24
CA VAL A 93 10.38 -11.87 17.92
C VAL A 93 9.80 -13.27 17.95
N TYR A 94 10.56 -14.25 17.46
CA TYR A 94 10.15 -15.63 17.47
C TYR A 94 11.11 -16.51 18.31
N GLU A 95 10.63 -17.67 18.72
CA GLU A 95 11.42 -18.70 19.38
C GLU A 95 11.38 -19.98 18.55
N ASN A 96 12.55 -20.47 18.12
CA ASN A 96 12.77 -21.64 17.27
C ASN A 96 12.30 -21.50 15.81
N ASN A 97 11.04 -21.11 15.56
CA ASN A 97 10.49 -20.90 14.23
C ASN A 97 9.43 -19.79 14.22
N LEU A 98 9.04 -19.32 13.04
CA LEU A 98 8.05 -18.26 12.88
C LEU A 98 6.62 -18.63 13.32
N ASP A 99 6.33 -19.90 13.59
CA ASP A 99 5.03 -20.31 14.15
C ASP A 99 4.92 -20.01 15.64
N ASN A 100 6.06 -19.75 16.30
CA ASN A 100 6.10 -19.37 17.71
C ASN A 100 6.59 -17.94 17.86
N ILE A 101 5.76 -16.96 17.47
CA ILE A 101 6.04 -15.54 17.69
C ILE A 101 5.66 -15.17 19.11
N ILE A 102 6.65 -14.80 19.91
CA ILE A 102 6.51 -14.52 21.36
C ILE A 102 6.36 -13.03 21.67
N GLY A 103 6.35 -12.16 20.67
CA GLY A 103 6.17 -10.72 20.83
C GLY A 103 6.80 -9.92 19.69
N MET A 104 7.00 -8.62 19.93
CA MET A 104 7.68 -7.73 19.00
C MET A 104 8.61 -6.77 19.75
N ILE A 105 9.58 -6.20 19.04
CA ILE A 105 10.44 -5.12 19.53
C ILE A 105 10.10 -3.85 18.78
N HIS A 106 10.11 -2.74 19.49
CA HIS A 106 10.06 -1.42 18.87
C HIS A 106 11.47 -0.81 18.87
N ILE A 107 11.88 -0.17 17.78
CA ILE A 107 13.20 0.49 17.65
C ILE A 107 13.52 1.43 18.82
N LYS A 108 12.52 2.12 19.39
CA LYS A 108 12.69 3.00 20.56
C LYS A 108 13.15 2.24 21.80
N ASP A 109 12.72 0.98 21.98
CA ASP A 109 13.12 0.16 23.13
C ASP A 109 14.56 -0.33 22.95
N LEU A 110 14.96 -0.64 21.73
CA LEU A 110 16.32 -1.01 21.38
C LEU A 110 17.30 0.14 21.67
N VAL A 111 16.95 1.35 21.23
CA VAL A 111 17.75 2.57 21.49
C VAL A 111 17.83 2.87 23.00
N LYS A 112 16.72 2.71 23.73
CA LYS A 112 16.70 2.91 25.17
C LYS A 112 17.59 1.89 25.88
N TYR A 113 17.50 0.61 25.51
CA TYR A 113 18.33 -0.46 26.09
C TYR A 113 19.83 -0.19 25.85
N GLN A 114 20.21 0.25 24.66
CA GLN A 114 21.57 0.62 24.34
C GLN A 114 22.11 1.75 25.23
N ASN A 115 21.29 2.78 25.45
CA ASN A 115 21.69 3.94 26.27
C ASN A 115 21.82 3.61 27.78
N GLU A 116 21.09 2.60 28.27
CA GLU A 116 21.19 2.15 29.66
C GLU A 116 22.47 1.35 29.95
N GLY A 117 23.27 1.05 28.91
CA GLY A 117 24.56 0.35 29.06
C GLY A 117 24.44 -1.08 29.57
N ARG A 118 23.25 -1.65 29.54
CA ARG A 118 23.01 -3.04 29.96
C ARG A 118 23.59 -4.00 28.92
N LYS A 119 24.25 -5.04 29.37
CA LYS A 119 24.79 -6.13 28.54
C LYS A 119 24.26 -7.46 29.07
N GLU A 120 22.98 -7.71 28.89
CA GLU A 120 22.36 -8.94 29.34
C GLU A 120 22.19 -9.92 28.16
N ASN A 121 22.46 -11.21 28.41
CA ASN A 121 22.34 -12.28 27.40
C ASN A 121 20.91 -12.60 27.06
N LYS A 122 19.93 -12.01 27.35
CA LYS A 122 18.51 -12.19 27.00
C LYS A 122 17.77 -10.87 26.97
N PHE A 123 18.39 -9.86 26.35
CA PHE A 123 17.82 -8.51 26.31
C PHE A 123 16.45 -8.47 25.63
N LEU A 124 16.18 -9.37 24.67
CA LEU A 124 14.91 -9.44 23.97
C LEU A 124 13.75 -9.84 24.89
N ASP A 125 13.99 -10.69 25.87
CA ASP A 125 12.97 -11.03 26.88
C ASP A 125 12.57 -9.82 27.74
N ILE A 126 13.47 -8.85 27.87
CA ILE A 126 13.25 -7.65 28.70
C ILE A 126 12.47 -6.58 27.92
N ILE A 127 12.76 -6.44 26.64
CA ILE A 127 12.22 -5.33 25.83
C ILE A 127 11.10 -5.73 24.88
N LYS A 128 10.82 -7.04 24.72
CA LYS A 128 9.73 -7.49 23.85
C LYS A 128 8.36 -7.00 24.39
N ARG A 129 7.48 -6.68 23.46
CA ARG A 129 6.10 -6.28 23.71
C ARG A 129 5.13 -7.30 23.14
N GLU A 130 3.91 -7.28 23.61
CA GLU A 130 2.84 -8.14 23.10
C GLU A 130 2.47 -7.80 21.66
N VAL A 131 1.92 -8.79 20.95
CA VAL A 131 1.32 -8.69 19.62
C VAL A 131 -0.09 -9.24 19.66
N LEU A 132 -0.91 -8.89 18.67
CA LEU A 132 -2.24 -9.48 18.50
C LEU A 132 -2.12 -10.80 17.75
N GLU A 133 -2.94 -11.78 18.12
CA GLU A 133 -3.22 -12.95 17.30
C GLU A 133 -4.57 -12.75 16.62
N ILE A 134 -4.61 -12.92 15.31
CA ILE A 134 -5.77 -12.64 14.47
C ILE A 134 -5.94 -13.70 13.39
N PRO A 135 -7.20 -14.11 13.10
CA PRO A 135 -7.45 -15.03 11.99
C PRO A 135 -7.39 -14.28 10.63
N PRO A 136 -7.02 -14.96 9.55
CA PRO A 136 -6.93 -14.37 8.20
C PRO A 136 -8.28 -13.84 7.69
N SER A 137 -9.40 -14.42 8.14
CA SER A 137 -10.76 -14.05 7.74
C SER A 137 -11.33 -12.82 8.48
N MET A 138 -10.59 -12.23 9.44
CA MET A 138 -11.08 -11.06 10.19
C MET A 138 -11.27 -9.86 9.26
N PRO A 139 -12.44 -9.17 9.31
CA PRO A 139 -12.61 -7.91 8.59
C PRO A 139 -11.60 -6.85 9.03
N VAL A 140 -11.09 -6.08 8.08
CA VAL A 140 -10.07 -5.03 8.35
C VAL A 140 -10.60 -3.98 9.33
N LEU A 141 -11.89 -3.63 9.25
CA LEU A 141 -12.50 -2.69 10.19
C LEU A 141 -12.51 -3.23 11.63
N ASP A 142 -12.82 -4.51 11.84
CA ASP A 142 -12.80 -5.15 13.16
C ASP A 142 -11.36 -5.23 13.69
N LEU A 143 -10.38 -5.49 12.82
CA LEU A 143 -8.98 -5.46 13.15
C LEU A 143 -8.55 -4.07 13.63
N LEU A 144 -8.93 -3.00 12.92
CA LEU A 144 -8.65 -1.62 13.32
C LEU A 144 -9.19 -1.32 14.72
N LEU A 145 -10.45 -1.68 14.97
CA LEU A 145 -11.09 -1.48 16.28
C LEU A 145 -10.37 -2.28 17.38
N LYS A 146 -9.97 -3.52 17.09
CA LYS A 146 -9.22 -4.36 18.04
C LYS A 146 -7.85 -3.73 18.35
N MET A 147 -7.12 -3.25 17.34
CA MET A 147 -5.84 -2.56 17.52
C MET A 147 -5.98 -1.27 18.34
N GLN A 148 -7.03 -0.48 18.11
CA GLN A 148 -7.32 0.74 18.90
C GLN A 148 -7.63 0.43 20.38
N ILE A 149 -8.48 -0.56 20.65
CA ILE A 149 -8.87 -0.94 22.02
C ILE A 149 -7.69 -1.49 22.80
N THR A 150 -6.91 -2.37 22.18
CA THR A 150 -5.76 -3.02 22.84
C THR A 150 -4.51 -2.15 22.84
N ARG A 151 -4.45 -1.12 22.00
CA ARG A 151 -3.26 -0.27 21.74
C ARG A 151 -2.06 -1.09 21.24
N LEU A 152 -2.32 -2.21 20.56
CA LEU A 152 -1.32 -3.03 19.91
C LEU A 152 -1.40 -2.77 18.40
N HIS A 153 -0.29 -2.36 17.80
CA HIS A 153 -0.21 -1.91 16.41
C HIS A 153 0.39 -2.95 15.47
N MET A 154 0.54 -4.18 15.95
CA MET A 154 1.02 -5.31 15.17
C MET A 154 0.18 -6.54 15.49
N GLY A 155 -0.27 -7.22 14.45
CA GLY A 155 -1.00 -8.47 14.52
C GLY A 155 -0.26 -9.58 13.76
N ILE A 156 -0.22 -10.75 14.35
CA ILE A 156 0.24 -11.98 13.70
C ILE A 156 -0.99 -12.73 13.21
N VAL A 157 -1.01 -13.00 11.93
CA VAL A 157 -2.10 -13.75 11.29
C VAL A 157 -1.82 -15.23 11.46
N ILE A 158 -2.76 -15.93 12.09
CA ILE A 158 -2.62 -17.36 12.46
C ILE A 158 -3.72 -18.15 11.76
N ASP A 159 -3.34 -19.20 11.05
CA ASP A 159 -4.26 -20.14 10.38
C ASP A 159 -4.99 -21.08 11.36
N GLU A 160 -5.86 -21.93 10.82
CA GLU A 160 -6.66 -22.90 11.60
C GLU A 160 -5.81 -24.01 12.24
N TYR A 161 -4.56 -24.15 11.83
CA TYR A 161 -3.61 -25.14 12.35
C TYR A 161 -2.67 -24.56 13.41
N GLY A 162 -2.77 -23.25 13.67
CA GLY A 162 -1.90 -22.55 14.60
C GLY A 162 -0.56 -22.11 13.99
N CYS A 163 -0.44 -22.12 12.65
CA CYS A 163 0.74 -21.65 11.95
C CYS A 163 0.63 -20.17 11.62
N THR A 164 1.76 -19.46 11.61
CA THR A 164 1.83 -18.08 11.16
C THR A 164 1.67 -18.01 9.64
N ASP A 165 0.62 -17.33 9.21
CA ASP A 165 0.28 -17.11 7.80
C ASP A 165 0.83 -15.78 7.28
N GLY A 166 0.84 -14.77 8.16
CA GLY A 166 1.34 -13.44 7.84
C GLY A 166 1.46 -12.53 9.05
N LEU A 167 1.73 -11.27 8.74
CA LEU A 167 1.82 -10.16 9.70
C LEU A 167 1.06 -8.97 9.14
N VAL A 168 0.37 -8.22 9.99
CA VAL A 168 -0.30 -6.98 9.61
C VAL A 168 -0.03 -5.90 10.66
N THR A 169 0.16 -4.67 10.23
CA THR A 169 0.36 -3.52 11.10
C THR A 169 -0.81 -2.54 11.00
N ILE A 170 -0.89 -1.59 11.93
CA ILE A 170 -1.93 -0.55 11.88
C ILE A 170 -1.72 0.37 10.67
N GLU A 171 -0.48 0.51 10.23
CA GLU A 171 -0.08 1.26 9.05
C GLU A 171 -0.74 0.67 7.79
N ASP A 172 -0.71 -0.66 7.60
CA ASP A 172 -1.35 -1.36 6.47
C ASP A 172 -2.88 -1.15 6.48
N VAL A 173 -3.50 -1.23 7.66
CA VAL A 173 -4.95 -1.00 7.82
C VAL A 173 -5.34 0.45 7.48
N ILE A 174 -4.50 1.41 7.85
CA ILE A 174 -4.74 2.83 7.56
C ILE A 174 -4.56 3.11 6.07
N GLU A 175 -3.61 2.44 5.42
CA GLU A 175 -3.37 2.56 3.98
C GLU A 175 -4.60 2.17 3.16
N GLU A 176 -5.36 1.15 3.57
CA GLU A 176 -6.62 0.78 2.92
C GLU A 176 -7.69 1.89 2.97
N VAL A 177 -7.67 2.74 4.00
CA VAL A 177 -8.59 3.87 4.13
C VAL A 177 -8.12 5.09 3.34
N ILE A 178 -6.84 5.44 3.50
CA ILE A 178 -6.28 6.70 3.00
C ILE A 178 -5.84 6.54 1.54
N GLY A 179 -5.49 5.33 1.12
CA GLY A 179 -4.73 5.04 -0.10
C GLY A 179 -3.24 5.22 0.13
N GLU A 180 -2.42 4.94 -0.86
CA GLU A 180 -0.97 5.17 -0.79
C GLU A 180 -0.72 6.62 -0.32
N ILE A 181 -0.16 6.78 0.88
CA ILE A 181 0.32 8.08 1.36
C ILE A 181 1.62 8.34 0.63
N GLU A 182 1.63 9.31 -0.27
CA GLU A 182 2.88 9.79 -0.85
C GLU A 182 3.75 10.28 0.31
N ASP A 183 4.90 9.62 0.54
CA ASP A 183 5.82 9.97 1.61
C ASP A 183 6.38 11.39 1.33
N GLU A 184 6.52 12.22 2.37
CA GLU A 184 7.16 13.56 2.26
C GLU A 184 8.61 13.45 1.77
N HIS A 185 9.19 12.26 1.80
CA HIS A 185 10.51 11.90 1.27
C HIS A 185 10.48 11.25 -0.11
N ASP A 186 9.30 10.91 -0.64
CA ASP A 186 9.21 10.61 -2.06
C ASP A 186 9.67 11.87 -2.80
N GLU A 187 10.81 11.76 -3.43
CA GLU A 187 11.45 12.86 -4.16
C GLU A 187 10.36 13.60 -4.92
N LYS A 188 10.17 14.87 -4.56
CA LYS A 188 9.14 15.78 -5.11
C LYS A 188 8.89 15.43 -6.54
N ASN A 189 7.70 14.87 -6.81
CA ASN A 189 7.19 14.55 -8.13
C ASN A 189 8.09 15.10 -9.23
N LEU A 190 8.94 14.24 -9.78
CA LEU A 190 9.46 14.54 -11.12
C LEU A 190 8.22 14.90 -11.92
N PRO A 191 8.16 16.08 -12.56
CA PRO A 191 7.00 16.44 -13.34
C PRO A 191 6.68 15.23 -14.19
N MET A 192 5.41 14.78 -14.17
CA MET A 192 5.00 13.50 -14.77
C MET A 192 5.56 13.30 -16.17
N LEU A 193 5.94 14.41 -16.85
CA LEU A 193 6.54 14.46 -18.17
C LEU A 193 7.56 15.60 -18.24
N ILE A 194 8.84 15.29 -18.49
CA ILE A 194 9.91 16.26 -18.73
C ILE A 194 10.44 16.07 -20.15
N LYS A 195 10.30 17.07 -20.99
CA LYS A 195 10.96 17.08 -22.30
C LYS A 195 12.44 17.42 -22.12
N THR A 196 13.30 16.41 -22.15
CA THR A 196 14.75 16.56 -21.92
C THR A 196 15.49 17.02 -23.18
N SER A 197 14.98 16.69 -24.36
CA SER A 197 15.52 17.14 -25.64
C SER A 197 14.43 17.18 -26.72
N THR A 198 14.80 17.53 -27.98
CA THR A 198 13.85 17.61 -29.10
C THR A 198 13.11 16.27 -29.32
N ASN A 199 13.75 15.12 -29.05
CA ASN A 199 13.23 13.78 -29.31
C ASN A 199 13.23 12.87 -28.10
N THR A 200 13.40 13.42 -26.90
CA THR A 200 13.50 12.61 -25.68
C THR A 200 12.62 13.20 -24.58
N ILE A 201 11.79 12.35 -23.99
CA ILE A 201 10.89 12.70 -22.89
C ILE A 201 11.20 11.72 -21.74
N GLU A 202 11.38 12.25 -20.55
CA GLU A 202 11.38 11.46 -19.33
C GLU A 202 9.98 11.54 -18.71
N ALA A 203 9.42 10.38 -18.37
CA ALA A 203 8.08 10.25 -17.87
C ALA A 203 8.00 9.29 -16.68
N SER A 204 7.12 9.60 -15.73
CA SER A 204 6.67 8.62 -14.74
C SER A 204 5.90 7.50 -15.45
N ALA A 205 6.05 6.26 -15.02
CA ALA A 205 5.24 5.15 -15.54
C ALA A 205 3.73 5.28 -15.24
N ARG A 206 3.35 6.17 -14.32
CA ARG A 206 1.96 6.51 -13.98
C ARG A 206 1.30 7.53 -14.94
N VAL A 207 2.04 8.08 -15.89
CA VAL A 207 1.49 9.01 -16.88
C VAL A 207 0.40 8.32 -17.69
N GLU A 208 -0.74 8.98 -17.82
CA GLU A 208 -1.84 8.53 -18.67
C GLU A 208 -1.39 8.53 -20.14
N ILE A 209 -1.73 7.47 -20.87
CA ILE A 209 -1.36 7.33 -22.28
C ILE A 209 -1.94 8.49 -23.11
N ASP A 210 -3.14 8.92 -22.80
CA ASP A 210 -3.79 10.05 -23.46
C ASP A 210 -3.01 11.36 -23.33
N GLU A 211 -2.38 11.60 -22.19
CA GLU A 211 -1.53 12.77 -21.98
C GLU A 211 -0.24 12.65 -22.81
N LEU A 212 0.38 11.47 -22.81
CA LEU A 212 1.57 11.20 -23.62
C LEU A 212 1.27 11.34 -25.13
N GLN A 213 0.12 10.85 -25.59
CA GLN A 213 -0.34 10.98 -26.98
C GLN A 213 -0.54 12.46 -27.38
N LYS A 214 -1.14 13.27 -26.51
CA LYS A 214 -1.32 14.71 -26.75
C LYS A 214 -0.01 15.47 -26.92
N ILE A 215 1.03 15.09 -26.16
CA ILE A 215 2.34 15.78 -26.18
C ILE A 215 3.20 15.30 -27.35
N THR A 216 3.15 14.00 -27.65
CA THR A 216 3.98 13.40 -28.71
C THR A 216 3.35 13.39 -30.08
N ASN A 217 2.03 13.57 -30.18
CA ASN A 217 1.20 13.35 -31.37
C ASN A 217 1.35 11.91 -31.95
N ILE A 218 1.67 10.94 -31.12
CA ILE A 218 1.83 9.53 -31.51
C ILE A 218 0.71 8.72 -30.85
N ASN A 219 0.03 7.90 -31.67
CA ASN A 219 -0.96 6.96 -31.14
C ASN A 219 -0.25 5.69 -30.65
N PHE A 220 -0.35 5.40 -29.34
CA PHE A 220 0.23 4.20 -28.73
C PHE A 220 -0.76 3.05 -28.58
N LEU A 221 -2.06 3.27 -28.74
CA LEU A 221 -3.12 2.29 -28.53
C LEU A 221 -3.73 1.79 -29.85
N SER A 222 -2.93 1.42 -30.82
CA SER A 222 -3.40 1.04 -32.17
C SER A 222 -3.86 -0.42 -32.34
N ASN A 223 -3.89 -1.25 -31.30
CA ASN A 223 -4.26 -2.67 -31.35
C ASN A 223 -5.56 -2.95 -30.60
N GLU A 224 -6.31 -3.96 -31.05
CA GLU A 224 -7.65 -4.38 -30.57
C GLU A 224 -7.76 -4.78 -29.08
N ASN A 225 -6.67 -4.76 -28.31
CA ASN A 225 -6.63 -5.10 -26.87
C ASN A 225 -6.29 -3.87 -25.98
N SER A 226 -6.58 -2.67 -26.44
CA SER A 226 -6.15 -1.43 -25.78
C SER A 226 -7.13 -0.88 -24.72
N ASP A 227 -8.31 -1.49 -24.56
CA ASP A 227 -9.38 -0.93 -23.71
C ASP A 227 -9.09 -0.97 -22.20
N ASP A 228 -8.06 -1.73 -21.77
CA ASP A 228 -7.68 -1.88 -20.37
C ASP A 228 -6.32 -1.23 -20.02
N ILE A 229 -5.73 -0.44 -20.91
CA ILE A 229 -4.39 0.14 -20.69
C ILE A 229 -4.47 1.67 -20.56
N ASP A 230 -4.42 2.16 -19.35
CA ASP A 230 -4.56 3.60 -19.05
C ASP A 230 -3.21 4.31 -18.90
N THR A 231 -2.12 3.59 -18.52
CA THR A 231 -0.85 4.19 -18.13
C THR A 231 0.34 3.73 -19.00
N LEU A 232 1.39 4.57 -19.05
CA LEU A 232 2.65 4.25 -19.73
C LEU A 232 3.29 2.95 -19.20
N GLY A 233 3.26 2.74 -17.88
CA GLY A 233 3.75 1.51 -17.26
C GLY A 233 2.96 0.29 -17.68
N GLY A 234 1.64 0.38 -17.78
CA GLY A 234 0.74 -0.67 -18.28
C GLY A 234 1.03 -0.99 -19.75
N LEU A 235 1.24 0.02 -20.59
CA LEU A 235 1.62 -0.16 -21.99
C LEU A 235 2.95 -0.94 -22.13
N ILE A 236 3.98 -0.54 -21.40
CA ILE A 236 5.29 -1.19 -21.44
C ILE A 236 5.20 -2.62 -20.93
N PHE A 237 4.45 -2.84 -19.83
CA PHE A 237 4.20 -4.19 -19.31
C PHE A 237 3.49 -5.08 -20.34
N SER A 238 2.48 -4.55 -21.01
CA SER A 238 1.76 -5.29 -22.08
C SER A 238 2.68 -5.69 -23.23
N ILE A 239 3.61 -4.82 -23.64
CA ILE A 239 4.56 -5.09 -24.71
C ILE A 239 5.61 -6.12 -24.27
N ALA A 240 6.14 -5.98 -23.05
CA ALA A 240 7.23 -6.82 -22.54
C ALA A 240 6.74 -8.17 -21.97
N GLY A 241 5.46 -8.31 -21.61
CA GLY A 241 4.88 -9.48 -20.93
C GLY A 241 5.38 -9.71 -19.50
N ARG A 242 6.16 -8.79 -18.96
CA ARG A 242 6.75 -8.81 -17.61
C ARG A 242 7.17 -7.40 -17.19
N VAL A 243 7.53 -7.22 -15.93
CA VAL A 243 8.20 -5.98 -15.51
C VAL A 243 9.65 -5.98 -16.03
N PRO A 244 10.03 -5.04 -16.91
CA PRO A 244 11.40 -4.95 -17.43
C PRO A 244 12.34 -4.37 -16.39
N GLN A 245 13.63 -4.71 -16.49
CA GLN A 245 14.68 -4.25 -15.57
C GLN A 245 15.18 -2.85 -15.93
N ARG A 246 15.78 -2.18 -14.97
CA ARG A 246 16.43 -0.88 -15.18
C ARG A 246 17.49 -0.97 -16.28
N GLY A 247 17.48 -0.01 -17.21
CA GLY A 247 18.36 0.05 -18.39
C GLY A 247 17.88 -0.79 -19.58
N GLU A 248 16.78 -1.50 -19.45
CA GLU A 248 16.20 -2.28 -20.56
C GLU A 248 15.50 -1.34 -21.55
N ILE A 249 15.60 -1.70 -22.84
CA ILE A 249 15.00 -0.92 -23.94
C ILE A 249 13.88 -1.73 -24.58
N ILE A 250 12.66 -1.22 -24.53
CA ILE A 250 11.46 -1.80 -25.11
C ILE A 250 11.08 -1.01 -26.36
N LYS A 251 10.85 -1.68 -27.48
CA LYS A 251 10.47 -1.05 -28.75
C LYS A 251 8.96 -1.16 -28.98
N HIS A 252 8.35 -0.02 -29.27
CA HIS A 252 6.94 0.06 -29.64
C HIS A 252 6.77 0.01 -31.17
N SER A 253 5.62 -0.47 -31.65
CA SER A 253 5.27 -0.58 -33.09
C SER A 253 5.24 0.77 -33.81
N SER A 254 5.00 1.87 -33.08
CA SER A 254 5.06 3.24 -33.63
C SER A 254 6.49 3.75 -33.92
N GLY A 255 7.53 2.94 -33.63
CA GLY A 255 8.93 3.33 -33.77
C GLY A 255 9.54 4.04 -32.54
N VAL A 256 8.75 4.29 -31.50
CA VAL A 256 9.22 4.84 -30.24
C VAL A 256 9.96 3.72 -29.44
N THR A 257 10.99 4.11 -28.70
CA THR A 257 11.72 3.23 -27.80
C THR A 257 11.57 3.72 -26.37
N PHE A 258 11.29 2.82 -25.43
CA PHE A 258 11.19 3.10 -24.02
C PHE A 258 12.44 2.54 -23.30
N GLU A 259 13.26 3.40 -22.74
CA GLU A 259 14.39 3.04 -21.88
C GLU A 259 13.91 3.10 -20.42
N ILE A 260 14.05 2.02 -19.66
CA ILE A 260 13.62 1.95 -18.26
C ILE A 260 14.66 2.62 -17.38
N ASN A 261 14.35 3.79 -16.86
CA ASN A 261 15.24 4.55 -15.98
C ASN A 261 15.24 3.99 -14.57
N ASP A 262 14.04 3.61 -14.06
CA ASP A 262 13.89 2.99 -12.75
C ASP A 262 12.70 2.02 -12.74
N ALA A 263 12.91 0.86 -12.10
CA ALA A 263 11.90 -0.17 -11.87
C ALA A 263 12.27 -1.02 -10.66
N ASP A 264 11.26 -1.51 -9.94
CA ASP A 264 11.40 -2.55 -8.94
C ASP A 264 10.86 -3.89 -9.48
N PRO A 265 10.97 -5.02 -8.74
CA PRO A 265 10.49 -6.32 -9.23
C PRO A 265 8.98 -6.38 -9.53
N MET A 266 8.19 -5.46 -9.01
CA MET A 266 6.73 -5.46 -9.14
C MET A 266 6.20 -4.36 -10.07
N LYS A 267 6.93 -3.24 -10.25
CA LYS A 267 6.44 -2.09 -11.03
C LYS A 267 7.55 -1.30 -11.70
N ILE A 268 7.21 -0.68 -12.83
CA ILE A 268 8.03 0.34 -13.50
C ILE A 268 7.78 1.68 -12.81
N LYS A 269 8.83 2.47 -12.53
CA LYS A 269 8.72 3.77 -11.87
C LYS A 269 8.90 4.93 -12.84
N SER A 270 9.96 4.90 -13.66
CA SER A 270 10.27 5.97 -14.60
C SER A 270 10.86 5.44 -15.91
N VAL A 271 10.56 6.15 -17.01
CA VAL A 271 10.86 5.76 -18.38
C VAL A 271 11.35 6.97 -19.15
N LYS A 272 12.24 6.70 -20.11
CA LYS A 272 12.72 7.70 -21.05
C LYS A 272 12.40 7.28 -22.49
#